data_25e23b841aeef281d60ace41118f67cc
#
_entry.id   25e23b841aeef281d60ace41118f67cc
#
_cell.length_a   1.000
_cell.length_b   1.000
_cell.length_c   1.000
_cell.angle_alpha   90.00
_cell.angle_beta   90.00
_cell.angle_gamma   90.00
#
_symmetry.space_group_name_H-M   'P 1'
#
loop_
_entity.id
_entity.type
_entity.pdbx_description
1 polymer ?
#
loop_
_entity_poly.entity_id
_entity_poly.type
_entity_poly.pdbx_seq_one_letter_code
_entity_poly.pdbx_strand_id
1 'polypeptide(L)'
;MSSGCSLRVPVTDQTSHRPWPLPKSRWVMFMRWHDLLFLHWPIRPEYIRPLIPAAIELDTFDGWCWVGIVPFHMSGVRPRYVPLPLSLPELNVRTYVKTAGKSGVWFFSLDAASWIAVRVARWLGLPYYDARMKVESVADIIRYDSVRKHKNSVRAEFHADYGPAGVVYRATPGTLDYWLTERYCLFAALNPDRVVFGEIHHPPWALQHAEVKLEVNTMTQSIGIELPEQRPLAHFARLQEVVAWPIVPLAANA
;
A
#
# COMPACT_ATOMS: atom_id res chain seq x y z
N MET A 1 -3.60 -42.22 1.87
CA MET A 1 -4.46 -41.17 1.33
C MET A 1 -4.32 -39.96 2.25
N SER A 2 -3.40 -39.07 1.89
CA SER A 2 -3.10 -37.87 2.68
C SER A 2 -4.09 -36.77 2.26
N SER A 3 -5.07 -36.51 3.10
CA SER A 3 -5.95 -35.36 2.97
C SER A 3 -5.17 -34.09 3.29
N GLY A 4 -4.62 -33.49 2.24
CA GLY A 4 -4.01 -32.17 2.35
C GLY A 4 -5.08 -31.17 2.82
N CYS A 5 -4.95 -30.72 4.08
CA CYS A 5 -5.72 -29.62 4.61
C CYS A 5 -5.41 -28.37 3.75
N SER A 6 -6.24 -28.12 2.75
CA SER A 6 -6.19 -26.88 1.98
C SER A 6 -6.60 -25.76 2.94
N LEU A 7 -5.67 -24.89 3.30
CA LEU A 7 -5.98 -23.64 4.00
C LEU A 7 -6.84 -22.77 3.06
N ARG A 8 -8.14 -23.04 3.06
CA ARG A 8 -9.12 -22.18 2.40
C ARG A 8 -9.15 -20.86 3.15
N VAL A 9 -8.74 -19.79 2.50
CA VAL A 9 -8.89 -18.44 3.02
C VAL A 9 -10.13 -17.88 2.32
N PRO A 10 -11.21 -17.58 3.05
CA PRO A 10 -12.49 -17.15 2.46
C PRO A 10 -12.36 -15.95 1.51
N VAL A 11 -11.33 -15.16 1.70
CA VAL A 11 -11.04 -13.96 0.89
C VAL A 11 -10.89 -14.28 -0.62
N THR A 12 -10.46 -15.48 -0.98
CA THR A 12 -10.29 -15.86 -2.39
C THR A 12 -11.56 -16.37 -3.07
N ASP A 13 -12.66 -16.48 -2.34
CA ASP A 13 -13.93 -16.99 -2.89
C ASP A 13 -14.74 -15.89 -3.59
N GLN A 14 -14.46 -14.60 -3.32
CA GLN A 14 -15.13 -13.46 -3.93
C GLN A 14 -14.19 -12.72 -4.88
N THR A 15 -14.32 -12.93 -6.18
CA THR A 15 -13.42 -12.37 -7.19
C THR A 15 -14.09 -11.51 -8.26
N SER A 16 -15.43 -11.43 -8.25
CA SER A 16 -16.22 -10.74 -9.29
C SER A 16 -15.94 -9.23 -9.39
N HIS A 17 -15.41 -8.63 -8.32
CA HIS A 17 -15.02 -7.21 -8.28
C HIS A 17 -13.65 -6.93 -8.88
N ARG A 18 -12.84 -7.97 -9.14
CA ARG A 18 -11.50 -7.78 -9.74
C ARG A 18 -11.60 -7.46 -11.23
N PRO A 19 -10.76 -6.55 -11.73
CA PRO A 19 -10.72 -6.25 -13.17
C PRO A 19 -10.04 -7.35 -14.00
N TRP A 20 -9.37 -8.33 -13.39
CA TRP A 20 -8.77 -9.51 -14.02
C TRP A 20 -8.78 -10.71 -13.09
N PRO A 21 -8.71 -11.95 -13.62
CA PRO A 21 -8.71 -13.18 -12.81
C PRO A 21 -7.55 -13.24 -11.82
N LEU A 22 -7.72 -14.03 -10.75
CA LEU A 22 -6.61 -14.36 -9.85
C LEU A 22 -5.46 -15.07 -10.59
N PRO A 23 -4.20 -14.87 -10.15
CA PRO A 23 -3.07 -15.64 -10.66
C PRO A 23 -3.31 -17.14 -10.53
N LYS A 24 -2.88 -17.93 -11.53
CA LYS A 24 -2.98 -19.39 -11.52
C LYS A 24 -2.11 -20.05 -10.44
N SER A 25 -1.03 -19.36 -10.03
CA SER A 25 -0.16 -19.83 -8.95
C SER A 25 -0.85 -19.69 -7.59
N ARG A 26 -0.31 -20.36 -6.58
CA ARG A 26 -0.83 -20.23 -5.22
C ARG A 26 -0.35 -18.92 -4.59
N TRP A 27 -1.23 -18.28 -3.79
CA TRP A 27 -0.81 -17.16 -2.94
C TRP A 27 0.27 -17.61 -1.94
N VAL A 28 1.17 -16.70 -1.57
CA VAL A 28 2.31 -17.00 -0.70
C VAL A 28 2.23 -16.34 0.67
N MET A 29 1.43 -15.30 0.82
CA MET A 29 1.31 -14.56 2.07
C MET A 29 -0.15 -14.19 2.35
N PHE A 30 -0.55 -14.30 3.61
CA PHE A 30 -1.80 -13.78 4.14
C PHE A 30 -1.48 -12.70 5.17
N MET A 31 -2.30 -11.65 5.22
CA MET A 31 -2.18 -10.57 6.20
C MET A 31 -3.53 -9.92 6.47
N ARG A 32 -3.65 -9.28 7.62
CA ARG A 32 -4.75 -8.39 7.95
C ARG A 32 -4.21 -6.99 8.14
N TRP A 33 -4.83 -6.04 7.48
CA TRP A 33 -4.53 -4.63 7.61
C TRP A 33 -5.61 -3.98 8.47
N HIS A 34 -5.18 -3.26 9.50
CA HIS A 34 -6.05 -2.64 10.49
C HIS A 34 -5.89 -1.13 10.45
N ASP A 35 -7.00 -0.43 10.67
CA ASP A 35 -7.06 1.00 10.91
C ASP A 35 -6.29 1.80 9.86
N LEU A 36 -6.52 1.44 8.58
CA LEU A 36 -5.84 2.11 7.48
C LEU A 36 -6.36 3.54 7.33
N LEU A 37 -5.42 4.46 7.24
CA LEU A 37 -5.68 5.81 6.76
C LEU A 37 -5.15 5.92 5.32
N PHE A 38 -5.96 6.43 4.44
CA PHE A 38 -5.58 6.80 3.08
C PHE A 38 -5.57 8.32 2.98
N LEU A 39 -4.41 8.92 2.84
CA LEU A 39 -4.27 10.35 2.55
C LEU A 39 -3.84 10.51 1.10
N HIS A 40 -4.58 11.30 0.33
CA HIS A 40 -4.29 11.50 -1.08
C HIS A 40 -4.26 12.97 -1.47
N TRP A 41 -3.25 13.33 -2.27
CA TRP A 41 -3.09 14.66 -2.86
C TRP A 41 -2.98 14.56 -4.37
N PRO A 42 -3.67 15.44 -5.13
CA PRO A 42 -3.47 15.54 -6.57
C PRO A 42 -2.12 16.21 -6.85
N ILE A 43 -1.36 15.64 -7.76
CA ILE A 43 -0.05 16.14 -8.21
C ILE A 43 -0.04 16.21 -9.73
N ARG A 44 0.55 17.24 -10.28
CA ARG A 44 0.68 17.34 -11.75
C ARG A 44 1.59 16.23 -12.29
N PRO A 45 1.24 15.61 -13.44
CA PRO A 45 2.00 14.49 -14.01
C PRO A 45 3.49 14.80 -14.25
N GLU A 46 3.84 16.04 -14.57
CA GLU A 46 5.22 16.46 -14.80
C GLU A 46 6.14 16.28 -13.58
N TYR A 47 5.59 16.33 -12.35
CA TYR A 47 6.38 16.09 -11.14
C TYR A 47 6.54 14.61 -10.82
N ILE A 48 5.61 13.77 -11.25
CA ILE A 48 5.66 12.32 -11.01
C ILE A 48 6.45 11.61 -12.10
N ARG A 49 6.36 12.06 -13.36
CA ARG A 49 6.95 11.39 -14.52
C ARG A 49 8.44 11.08 -14.38
N PRO A 50 9.29 11.99 -13.88
CA PRO A 50 10.73 11.73 -13.72
C PRO A 50 11.06 10.64 -12.69
N LEU A 51 10.13 10.33 -11.78
CA LEU A 51 10.31 9.37 -10.68
C LEU A 51 9.91 7.95 -11.06
N ILE A 52 9.28 7.76 -12.22
CA ILE A 52 8.77 6.48 -12.69
C ILE A 52 9.53 6.07 -13.94
N PRO A 53 10.01 4.82 -14.07
CA PRO A 53 10.66 4.35 -15.28
C PRO A 53 9.84 4.64 -16.53
N ALA A 54 10.49 5.03 -17.62
CA ALA A 54 9.82 5.48 -18.86
C ALA A 54 8.89 4.40 -19.46
N ALA A 55 9.23 3.12 -19.27
CA ALA A 55 8.44 1.98 -19.77
C ALA A 55 7.12 1.77 -19.00
N ILE A 56 6.92 2.47 -17.86
CA ILE A 56 5.70 2.35 -17.05
C ILE A 56 4.85 3.60 -17.26
N GLU A 57 3.60 3.39 -17.62
CA GLU A 57 2.64 4.47 -17.84
C GLU A 57 2.12 5.02 -16.51
N LEU A 58 2.00 6.34 -16.39
CA LEU A 58 1.30 6.96 -15.28
C LEU A 58 -0.19 6.68 -15.42
N ASP A 59 -0.82 6.23 -14.34
CA ASP A 59 -2.27 6.13 -14.27
C ASP A 59 -2.80 7.43 -13.64
N THR A 60 -3.68 8.14 -14.36
CA THR A 60 -4.20 9.44 -13.96
C THR A 60 -5.72 9.41 -13.83
N PHE A 61 -6.26 10.24 -12.95
CA PHE A 61 -7.69 10.49 -12.83
C PHE A 61 -7.96 11.97 -13.13
N ASP A 62 -8.80 12.23 -14.12
CA ASP A 62 -9.10 13.58 -14.62
C ASP A 62 -7.84 14.42 -14.92
N GLY A 63 -6.81 13.77 -15.51
CA GLY A 63 -5.57 14.42 -15.87
C GLY A 63 -4.57 14.62 -14.73
N TRP A 64 -4.90 14.24 -13.50
CA TRP A 64 -4.03 14.35 -12.33
C TRP A 64 -3.43 13.00 -11.94
N CYS A 65 -2.14 13.01 -11.60
CA CYS A 65 -1.55 11.97 -10.77
C CYS A 65 -1.94 12.20 -9.31
N TRP A 66 -1.85 11.15 -8.52
CA TRP A 66 -2.16 11.20 -7.10
C TRP A 66 -1.03 10.59 -6.29
N VAL A 67 -0.65 11.24 -5.20
CA VAL A 67 0.28 10.67 -4.22
C VAL A 67 -0.52 10.25 -2.99
N GLY A 68 -0.32 9.00 -2.59
CA GLY A 68 -0.93 8.43 -1.41
C GLY A 68 0.08 8.24 -0.28
N ILE A 69 -0.30 8.59 0.94
CA ILE A 69 0.40 8.23 2.18
C ILE A 69 -0.56 7.36 2.98
N VAL A 70 -0.14 6.13 3.29
CA VAL A 70 -1.04 5.13 3.88
C VAL A 70 -0.38 4.49 5.08
N PRO A 71 -0.60 5.02 6.29
CA PRO A 71 -0.26 4.35 7.54
C PRO A 71 -1.31 3.31 7.92
N PHE A 72 -0.88 2.17 8.45
CA PHE A 72 -1.74 1.11 8.94
C PHE A 72 -0.97 0.16 9.86
N HIS A 73 -1.69 -0.76 10.50
CA HIS A 73 -1.10 -1.83 11.29
C HIS A 73 -1.40 -3.17 10.64
N MET A 74 -0.37 -3.99 10.43
CA MET A 74 -0.53 -5.36 9.95
C MET A 74 -0.55 -6.34 11.11
N SER A 75 -1.44 -7.32 11.05
CA SER A 75 -1.41 -8.49 11.92
C SER A 75 -1.60 -9.78 11.14
N GLY A 76 -1.26 -10.89 11.77
CA GLY A 76 -1.41 -12.20 11.14
C GLY A 76 -0.59 -12.36 9.86
N VAL A 77 0.44 -11.52 9.66
CA VAL A 77 1.35 -11.59 8.52
C VAL A 77 2.07 -12.92 8.56
N ARG A 78 1.72 -13.81 7.66
CA ARG A 78 2.29 -15.16 7.62
C ARG A 78 2.52 -15.62 6.19
N PRO A 79 3.72 -16.08 5.87
CA PRO A 79 3.92 -16.90 4.70
C PRO A 79 3.05 -18.16 4.79
N ARG A 80 2.55 -18.66 3.65
CA ARG A 80 1.54 -19.74 3.58
C ARG A 80 1.81 -20.95 4.47
N TYR A 81 3.08 -21.28 4.71
CA TYR A 81 3.50 -22.48 5.44
C TYR A 81 4.25 -22.19 6.74
N VAL A 82 4.28 -20.92 7.18
CA VAL A 82 4.94 -20.51 8.42
C VAL A 82 3.90 -20.31 9.52
N PRO A 83 4.00 -21.01 10.65
CA PRO A 83 2.98 -20.97 11.71
C PRO A 83 3.03 -19.72 12.60
N LEU A 84 4.11 -18.92 12.52
CA LEU A 84 4.32 -17.77 13.39
C LEU A 84 3.89 -16.47 12.68
N PRO A 85 2.72 -15.90 13.03
CA PRO A 85 2.29 -14.65 12.47
C PRO A 85 3.08 -13.47 13.05
N LEU A 86 3.47 -12.55 12.17
CA LEU A 86 4.03 -11.26 12.56
C LEU A 86 2.94 -10.21 12.70
N SER A 87 3.21 -9.21 13.55
CA SER A 87 2.37 -8.04 13.71
C SER A 87 3.27 -6.81 13.78
N LEU A 88 3.04 -5.83 12.90
CA LEU A 88 3.88 -4.64 12.80
C LEU A 88 3.14 -3.49 12.11
N PRO A 89 3.42 -2.23 12.47
CA PRO A 89 2.97 -1.08 11.71
C PRO A 89 3.78 -0.93 10.42
N GLU A 90 3.11 -0.40 9.39
CA GLU A 90 3.69 -0.04 8.10
C GLU A 90 3.11 1.29 7.63
N LEU A 91 3.93 2.10 6.98
CA LEU A 91 3.51 3.31 6.29
C LEU A 91 4.10 3.31 4.89
N ASN A 92 3.26 3.42 3.87
CA ASN A 92 3.74 3.51 2.51
C ASN A 92 3.48 4.87 1.87
N VAL A 93 4.38 5.25 0.94
CA VAL A 93 4.22 6.39 0.03
C VAL A 93 4.12 5.81 -1.37
N ARG A 94 3.04 6.17 -2.08
CA ARG A 94 2.72 5.55 -3.35
C ARG A 94 2.13 6.53 -4.36
N THR A 95 2.19 6.15 -5.61
CA THR A 95 1.42 6.73 -6.71
C THR A 95 0.77 5.64 -7.55
N TYR A 96 0.16 5.97 -8.65
CA TYR A 96 -0.64 5.08 -9.47
C TYR A 96 -0.06 4.95 -10.86
N VAL A 97 0.08 3.72 -11.31
CA VAL A 97 0.67 3.38 -12.61
C VAL A 97 -0.12 2.27 -13.28
N LYS A 98 0.08 2.12 -14.58
CA LYS A 98 -0.44 0.98 -15.33
C LYS A 98 0.62 0.43 -16.28
N THR A 99 0.66 -0.87 -16.41
CA THR A 99 1.51 -1.57 -17.36
C THR A 99 0.95 -2.96 -17.66
N ALA A 100 1.16 -3.46 -18.87
CA ALA A 100 0.66 -4.77 -19.31
C ALA A 100 -0.86 -4.98 -19.04
N GLY A 101 -1.67 -3.93 -19.21
CA GLY A 101 -3.12 -3.97 -19.01
C GLY A 101 -3.57 -4.01 -17.54
N LYS A 102 -2.67 -3.81 -16.57
CA LYS A 102 -2.99 -3.80 -15.15
C LYS A 102 -2.70 -2.43 -14.53
N SER A 103 -3.72 -1.85 -13.90
CA SER A 103 -3.58 -0.66 -13.06
C SER A 103 -3.21 -1.07 -11.64
N GLY A 104 -2.20 -0.42 -11.07
CA GLY A 104 -1.69 -0.75 -9.74
C GLY A 104 -1.06 0.44 -9.04
N VAL A 105 -0.50 0.19 -7.87
CA VAL A 105 0.25 1.18 -7.11
C VAL A 105 1.74 1.05 -7.39
N TRP A 106 2.43 2.19 -7.47
CA TRP A 106 3.88 2.27 -7.45
C TRP A 106 4.32 2.72 -6.06
N PHE A 107 5.13 1.90 -5.40
CA PHE A 107 5.69 2.27 -4.11
C PHE A 107 6.99 3.05 -4.26
N PHE A 108 7.01 4.26 -3.72
CA PHE A 108 8.23 5.04 -3.52
C PHE A 108 8.97 4.61 -2.26
N SER A 109 8.22 4.32 -1.19
CA SER A 109 8.77 3.80 0.07
C SER A 109 7.72 3.03 0.87
N LEU A 110 8.20 2.08 1.67
CA LEU A 110 7.45 1.36 2.68
C LEU A 110 8.27 1.37 3.97
N ASP A 111 7.83 2.14 4.94
CA ASP A 111 8.47 2.22 6.25
C ASP A 111 7.85 1.18 7.19
N ALA A 112 8.67 0.39 7.88
CA ALA A 112 8.20 -0.66 8.77
C ALA A 112 9.06 -0.77 10.04
N ALA A 113 8.43 -1.21 11.14
CA ALA A 113 9.08 -1.31 12.44
C ALA A 113 9.88 -2.61 12.66
N SER A 114 9.99 -3.47 11.66
CA SER A 114 10.69 -4.75 11.74
C SER A 114 11.89 -4.78 10.80
N TRP A 115 13.10 -4.67 11.33
CA TRP A 115 14.33 -4.72 10.55
C TRP A 115 14.50 -6.03 9.75
N ILE A 116 14.02 -7.16 10.29
CA ILE A 116 14.05 -8.45 9.59
C ILE A 116 13.12 -8.41 8.37
N ALA A 117 11.88 -7.95 8.57
CA ALA A 117 10.92 -7.83 7.47
C ALA A 117 11.43 -6.87 6.39
N VAL A 118 12.03 -5.75 6.78
CA VAL A 118 12.67 -4.78 5.88
C VAL A 118 13.77 -5.45 5.05
N ARG A 119 14.67 -6.21 5.65
CA ARG A 119 15.76 -6.89 4.91
C ARG A 119 15.23 -7.91 3.90
N VAL A 120 14.25 -8.72 4.32
CA VAL A 120 13.64 -9.72 3.42
C VAL A 120 12.93 -9.04 2.26
N ALA A 121 12.13 -8.01 2.53
CA ALA A 121 11.39 -7.28 1.50
C ALA A 121 12.32 -6.55 0.52
N ARG A 122 13.41 -5.97 1.01
CA ARG A 122 14.44 -5.35 0.14
C ARG A 122 15.16 -6.38 -0.72
N TRP A 123 15.42 -7.57 -0.22
CA TRP A 123 15.97 -8.68 -1.03
C TRP A 123 15.02 -9.05 -2.19
N LEU A 124 13.72 -8.95 -1.97
CA LEU A 124 12.70 -9.14 -3.01
C LEU A 124 12.55 -7.93 -3.97
N GLY A 125 13.29 -6.84 -3.75
CA GLY A 125 13.26 -5.64 -4.62
C GLY A 125 12.27 -4.56 -4.19
N LEU A 126 11.65 -4.67 -3.01
CA LEU A 126 10.72 -3.67 -2.50
C LEU A 126 11.46 -2.55 -1.73
N PRO A 127 11.08 -1.27 -1.87
CA PRO A 127 11.74 -0.13 -1.25
C PRO A 127 11.33 0.05 0.23
N TYR A 128 11.61 -0.97 1.05
CA TYR A 128 11.35 -0.93 2.49
C TYR A 128 12.46 -0.19 3.24
N TYR A 129 12.07 0.52 4.28
CA TYR A 129 12.95 1.28 5.17
C TYR A 129 12.65 0.98 6.63
N ASP A 130 13.72 0.87 7.44
CA ASP A 130 13.57 0.75 8.89
C ASP A 130 13.04 2.06 9.47
N ALA A 131 12.00 1.96 10.29
CA ALA A 131 11.43 3.08 11.00
C ALA A 131 11.16 2.73 12.46
N ARG A 132 11.26 3.74 13.33
CA ARG A 132 10.69 3.66 14.66
C ARG A 132 9.23 4.10 14.55
N MET A 133 8.35 3.21 14.93
CA MET A 133 6.92 3.44 14.82
C MET A 133 6.24 3.17 16.15
N LYS A 134 5.21 3.96 16.46
CA LYS A 134 4.33 3.77 17.60
C LYS A 134 2.90 3.97 17.13
N VAL A 135 2.04 3.01 17.44
CA VAL A 135 0.62 3.08 17.10
C VAL A 135 -0.17 2.80 18.37
N GLU A 136 -1.00 3.74 18.75
CA GLU A 136 -1.87 3.67 19.91
C GLU A 136 -3.31 3.93 19.47
N SER A 137 -4.25 3.16 20.00
CA SER A 137 -5.67 3.36 19.76
C SER A 137 -6.36 3.67 21.07
N VAL A 138 -7.09 4.77 21.12
CA VAL A 138 -7.93 5.18 22.25
C VAL A 138 -9.32 5.46 21.71
N ALA A 139 -10.27 4.63 22.06
CA ALA A 139 -11.59 4.58 21.40
C ALA A 139 -11.43 4.42 19.87
N ASP A 140 -11.98 5.34 19.09
CA ASP A 140 -11.88 5.32 17.63
C ASP A 140 -10.75 6.22 17.07
N ILE A 141 -9.94 6.83 17.94
CA ILE A 141 -8.81 7.66 17.52
C ILE A 141 -7.53 6.83 17.52
N ILE A 142 -6.86 6.82 16.39
CA ILE A 142 -5.57 6.19 16.20
C ILE A 142 -4.50 7.28 16.18
N ARG A 143 -3.55 7.20 17.12
CA ARG A 143 -2.32 7.99 17.11
C ARG A 143 -1.24 7.17 16.41
N TYR A 144 -0.69 7.72 15.36
CA TYR A 144 0.31 7.05 14.54
C TYR A 144 1.57 7.90 14.42
N ASP A 145 2.68 7.38 14.93
CA ASP A 145 4.00 8.02 14.87
C ASP A 145 4.96 7.15 14.07
N SER A 146 5.65 7.73 13.11
CA SER A 146 6.70 7.08 12.33
C SER A 146 7.89 8.00 12.11
N VAL A 147 9.09 7.49 12.39
CA VAL A 147 10.36 8.17 12.11
C VAL A 147 11.29 7.20 11.41
N ARG A 148 11.62 7.45 10.16
CA ARG A 148 12.56 6.65 9.37
C ARG A 148 13.96 6.72 9.98
N LYS A 149 14.56 5.54 10.19
CA LYS A 149 15.90 5.38 10.76
C LYS A 149 16.85 4.59 9.86
N HIS A 150 16.42 4.26 8.68
CA HIS A 150 17.21 3.45 7.76
C HIS A 150 18.53 4.16 7.43
N LYS A 151 19.65 3.42 7.58
CA LYS A 151 20.98 3.98 7.34
C LYS A 151 21.11 4.49 5.89
N ASN A 152 21.73 5.67 5.73
CA ASN A 152 21.96 6.31 4.44
C ASN A 152 20.66 6.64 3.65
N SER A 153 19.54 6.81 4.34
CA SER A 153 18.31 7.33 3.73
C SER A 153 18.01 8.75 4.22
N VAL A 154 17.23 9.48 3.44
CA VAL A 154 16.66 10.76 3.88
C VAL A 154 15.72 10.49 5.04
N ARG A 155 15.82 11.27 6.10
CA ARG A 155 14.91 11.23 7.24
C ARG A 155 13.51 11.58 6.76
N ALA A 156 12.51 10.82 7.22
CA ALA A 156 11.12 11.05 6.94
C ALA A 156 10.31 10.82 8.22
N GLU A 157 9.36 11.70 8.48
CA GLU A 157 8.56 11.69 9.70
C GLU A 157 7.08 11.82 9.35
N PHE A 158 6.26 11.13 10.12
CA PHE A 158 4.82 11.20 10.04
C PHE A 158 4.23 11.11 11.45
N HIS A 159 3.43 12.11 11.84
CA HIS A 159 2.70 12.16 13.10
C HIS A 159 1.28 12.61 12.83
N ALA A 160 0.31 11.77 13.17
CA ALA A 160 -1.10 12.07 12.98
C ALA A 160 -1.98 11.38 14.02
N ASP A 161 -3.03 12.09 14.44
CA ASP A 161 -4.19 11.50 15.08
C ASP A 161 -5.31 11.39 14.03
N TYR A 162 -5.94 10.22 13.89
CA TYR A 162 -7.01 10.03 12.93
C TYR A 162 -8.04 9.01 13.38
N GLY A 163 -9.20 9.05 12.76
CA GLY A 163 -10.27 8.08 13.01
C GLY A 163 -11.35 8.12 11.96
N PRO A 164 -12.29 7.15 12.02
CA PRO A 164 -13.41 7.10 11.09
C PRO A 164 -14.38 8.28 11.29
N ALA A 165 -14.93 8.76 10.19
CA ALA A 165 -16.00 9.74 10.16
C ALA A 165 -17.14 9.28 9.23
N GLY A 166 -18.36 9.42 9.70
CA GLY A 166 -19.54 9.07 8.91
C GLY A 166 -19.79 7.58 8.75
N VAL A 167 -20.64 7.24 7.79
CA VAL A 167 -21.08 5.86 7.55
C VAL A 167 -20.11 5.07 6.72
N VAL A 168 -20.10 3.76 6.91
CA VAL A 168 -19.34 2.84 6.05
C VAL A 168 -20.00 2.77 4.67
N TYR A 169 -19.18 2.86 3.61
CA TYR A 169 -19.64 2.74 2.23
C TYR A 169 -18.64 1.93 1.39
N ARG A 170 -19.05 1.56 0.20
CA ARG A 170 -18.19 0.98 -0.84
C ARG A 170 -18.10 1.95 -2.00
N ALA A 171 -16.88 2.18 -2.47
CA ALA A 171 -16.68 3.07 -3.60
C ALA A 171 -17.32 2.50 -4.89
N THR A 172 -17.94 3.37 -5.67
CA THR A 172 -18.60 3.00 -6.92
C THR A 172 -17.59 3.02 -8.07
N PRO A 173 -17.57 2.02 -8.97
CA PRO A 173 -16.72 2.05 -10.15
C PRO A 173 -16.87 3.36 -10.94
N GLY A 174 -15.75 3.92 -11.40
CA GLY A 174 -15.69 5.19 -12.11
C GLY A 174 -15.53 6.42 -11.21
N THR A 175 -15.69 6.30 -9.89
CA THR A 175 -15.41 7.40 -8.96
C THR A 175 -13.93 7.46 -8.58
N LEU A 176 -13.50 8.63 -8.10
CA LEU A 176 -12.13 8.83 -7.61
C LEU A 176 -11.79 7.90 -6.45
N ASP A 177 -12.70 7.70 -5.49
CA ASP A 177 -12.50 6.82 -4.33
C ASP A 177 -12.23 5.38 -4.78
N TYR A 178 -13.00 4.88 -5.76
CA TYR A 178 -12.77 3.57 -6.35
C TYR A 178 -11.40 3.49 -7.03
N TRP A 179 -11.07 4.50 -7.82
CA TRP A 179 -9.81 4.56 -8.54
C TRP A 179 -8.60 4.60 -7.59
N LEU A 180 -8.69 5.31 -6.46
CA LEU A 180 -7.64 5.42 -5.46
C LEU A 180 -7.46 4.14 -4.63
N THR A 181 -8.52 3.37 -4.38
CA THR A 181 -8.50 2.30 -3.37
C THR A 181 -8.57 0.89 -3.94
N GLU A 182 -9.30 0.66 -5.05
CA GLU A 182 -9.48 -0.68 -5.62
C GLU A 182 -8.30 -1.06 -6.52
N ARG A 183 -7.15 -1.36 -5.90
CA ARG A 183 -5.89 -1.71 -6.59
C ARG A 183 -5.43 -3.11 -6.18
N TYR A 184 -5.16 -3.95 -7.18
CA TYR A 184 -4.91 -5.39 -7.00
C TYR A 184 -3.51 -5.81 -7.43
N CYS A 185 -2.64 -4.87 -7.73
CA CYS A 185 -1.22 -5.14 -7.94
C CYS A 185 -0.34 -3.96 -7.50
N LEU A 186 0.90 -4.26 -7.28
CA LEU A 186 1.94 -3.32 -6.91
C LEU A 186 3.13 -3.40 -7.86
N PHE A 187 3.80 -2.28 -8.01
CA PHE A 187 5.05 -2.12 -8.73
C PHE A 187 6.02 -1.37 -7.83
N ALA A 188 7.29 -1.72 -7.93
CA ALA A 188 8.34 -1.02 -7.19
C ALA A 188 9.71 -1.24 -7.86
N ALA A 189 10.68 -0.41 -7.51
CA ALA A 189 12.07 -0.63 -7.86
C ALA A 189 12.98 -0.11 -6.74
N LEU A 190 13.97 -0.90 -6.34
CA LEU A 190 15.11 -0.43 -5.54
C LEU A 190 16.22 0.12 -6.44
N ASN A 191 16.25 -0.34 -7.67
CA ASN A 191 17.15 0.09 -8.74
C ASN A 191 16.26 0.37 -9.97
N PRO A 192 16.39 1.52 -10.64
CA PRO A 192 15.60 1.89 -11.81
C PRO A 192 15.53 0.82 -12.91
N ASP A 193 16.60 0.04 -13.06
CA ASP A 193 16.71 -1.02 -14.07
C ASP A 193 16.00 -2.33 -13.68
N ARG A 194 15.55 -2.45 -12.45
CA ARG A 194 14.94 -3.68 -11.92
C ARG A 194 13.60 -3.41 -11.26
N VAL A 195 12.59 -3.27 -12.08
CA VAL A 195 11.21 -3.17 -11.61
C VAL A 195 10.72 -4.55 -11.17
N VAL A 196 10.05 -4.60 -10.04
CA VAL A 196 9.33 -5.77 -9.54
C VAL A 196 7.83 -5.54 -9.56
N PHE A 197 7.10 -6.62 -9.70
CA PHE A 197 5.65 -6.66 -9.76
C PHE A 197 5.12 -7.73 -8.79
N GLY A 198 4.01 -7.44 -8.13
CA GLY A 198 3.29 -8.39 -7.29
C GLY A 198 1.80 -8.18 -7.37
N GLU A 199 1.04 -9.27 -7.28
CA GLU A 199 -0.42 -9.20 -7.18
C GLU A 199 -0.87 -9.42 -5.75
N ILE A 200 -1.92 -8.71 -5.38
CA ILE A 200 -2.66 -8.90 -4.14
C ILE A 200 -4.13 -9.14 -4.46
N HIS A 201 -4.84 -9.67 -3.48
CA HIS A 201 -6.28 -9.76 -3.54
C HIS A 201 -6.88 -9.47 -2.16
N HIS A 202 -7.95 -8.71 -2.17
CA HIS A 202 -8.77 -8.36 -1.02
C HIS A 202 -10.23 -8.18 -1.46
N PRO A 203 -11.21 -8.31 -0.56
CA PRO A 203 -12.58 -7.88 -0.83
C PRO A 203 -12.65 -6.37 -1.12
N PRO A 204 -13.72 -5.87 -1.75
CA PRO A 204 -13.95 -4.43 -1.89
C PRO A 204 -13.85 -3.71 -0.55
N TRP A 205 -13.18 -2.56 -0.55
CA TRP A 205 -12.98 -1.78 0.67
C TRP A 205 -14.30 -1.35 1.32
N ALA A 206 -14.39 -1.55 2.64
CA ALA A 206 -15.41 -0.93 3.48
C ALA A 206 -14.85 0.41 3.98
N LEU A 207 -15.05 1.45 3.18
CA LEU A 207 -14.50 2.79 3.42
C LEU A 207 -15.38 3.62 4.33
N GLN A 208 -14.76 4.55 5.04
CA GLN A 208 -15.37 5.69 5.69
C GLN A 208 -14.55 6.94 5.33
N HIS A 209 -15.10 8.13 5.42
CA HIS A 209 -14.28 9.32 5.49
C HIS A 209 -13.40 9.26 6.75
N ALA A 210 -12.30 9.99 6.76
CA ALA A 210 -11.45 10.09 7.95
C ALA A 210 -11.37 11.52 8.44
N GLU A 211 -11.48 11.70 9.75
CA GLU A 211 -11.01 12.90 10.42
C GLU A 211 -9.53 12.74 10.73
N VAL A 212 -8.73 13.75 10.38
CA VAL A 212 -7.28 13.69 10.50
C VAL A 212 -6.75 15.00 11.05
N LYS A 213 -5.98 14.88 12.12
CA LYS A 213 -5.10 15.93 12.62
C LYS A 213 -3.66 15.54 12.26
N LEU A 214 -3.18 16.09 11.15
CA LEU A 214 -1.83 15.84 10.64
C LEU A 214 -0.88 16.86 11.27
N GLU A 215 0.04 16.40 12.14
CA GLU A 215 0.98 17.26 12.86
C GLU A 215 2.30 17.40 12.11
N VAL A 216 2.83 16.29 11.60
CA VAL A 216 4.08 16.24 10.81
C VAL A 216 3.91 15.30 9.64
N ASN A 217 4.33 15.73 8.47
CA ASN A 217 4.42 14.88 7.29
C ASN A 217 5.56 15.32 6.37
N THR A 218 6.68 14.63 6.43
CA THR A 218 7.83 14.84 5.56
C THR A 218 8.11 13.64 4.65
N MET A 219 7.14 12.73 4.53
CA MET A 219 7.31 11.45 3.86
C MET A 219 7.67 11.56 2.38
N THR A 220 7.18 12.59 1.69
CA THR A 220 7.43 12.81 0.26
C THR A 220 8.71 13.60 -0.04
N GLN A 221 9.35 14.19 0.98
CA GLN A 221 10.61 14.94 0.79
C GLN A 221 11.74 14.06 0.26
N SER A 222 11.75 12.77 0.63
CA SER A 222 12.76 11.81 0.17
C SER A 222 12.70 11.53 -1.34
N ILE A 223 11.60 11.87 -1.98
CA ILE A 223 11.38 11.74 -3.43
C ILE A 223 11.26 13.10 -4.14
N GLY A 224 11.49 14.20 -3.43
CA GLY A 224 11.47 15.55 -3.99
C GLY A 224 10.08 16.06 -4.37
N ILE A 225 9.01 15.51 -3.80
CA ILE A 225 7.64 15.97 -4.03
C ILE A 225 7.20 16.87 -2.88
N GLU A 226 6.82 18.10 -3.21
CA GLU A 226 6.12 18.99 -2.31
C GLU A 226 4.61 18.74 -2.43
N LEU A 227 3.96 18.46 -1.31
CA LEU A 227 2.52 18.27 -1.27
C LEU A 227 1.82 19.63 -1.28
N PRO A 228 0.66 19.73 -1.96
CA PRO A 228 -0.16 20.94 -1.89
C PRO A 228 -0.59 21.26 -0.45
N GLU A 229 -0.72 22.54 -0.12
CA GLU A 229 -1.20 22.99 1.19
C GLU A 229 -2.66 22.60 1.49
N GLN A 230 -3.43 22.28 0.45
CA GLN A 230 -4.81 21.81 0.61
C GLN A 230 -4.88 20.54 1.44
N ARG A 231 -5.97 20.39 2.19
CA ARG A 231 -6.23 19.16 2.94
C ARG A 231 -6.28 17.96 1.99
N PRO A 232 -5.71 16.82 2.39
CA PRO A 232 -5.82 15.60 1.61
C PRO A 232 -7.25 15.10 1.54
N LEU A 233 -7.58 14.39 0.47
CA LEU A 233 -8.70 13.48 0.49
C LEU A 233 -8.35 12.34 1.44
N ALA A 234 -9.19 12.11 2.46
CA ALA A 234 -8.89 11.18 3.53
C ALA A 234 -9.97 10.12 3.68
N HIS A 235 -9.56 8.84 3.62
CA HIS A 235 -10.44 7.70 3.87
C HIS A 235 -9.87 6.82 4.98
N PHE A 236 -10.77 6.14 5.66
CA PHE A 236 -10.46 5.17 6.70
C PHE A 236 -11.02 3.80 6.33
N ALA A 237 -10.29 2.74 6.67
CA ALA A 237 -10.78 1.37 6.61
C ALA A 237 -10.36 0.59 7.86
N ARG A 238 -11.33 0.06 8.60
CA ARG A 238 -11.10 -0.60 9.88
C ARG A 238 -10.31 -1.89 9.75
N LEU A 239 -10.63 -2.71 8.76
CA LEU A 239 -10.03 -4.04 8.59
C LEU A 239 -10.09 -4.45 7.13
N GLN A 240 -8.99 -5.02 6.64
CA GLN A 240 -8.92 -5.66 5.33
C GLN A 240 -8.12 -6.95 5.41
N GLU A 241 -8.69 -8.06 4.96
CA GLU A 241 -7.97 -9.31 4.76
C GLU A 241 -7.37 -9.34 3.36
N VAL A 242 -6.09 -9.70 3.28
CA VAL A 242 -5.32 -9.63 2.04
C VAL A 242 -4.52 -10.90 1.86
N VAL A 243 -4.50 -11.41 0.63
CA VAL A 243 -3.54 -12.41 0.18
C VAL A 243 -2.63 -11.81 -0.89
N ALA A 244 -1.37 -12.24 -0.91
CA ALA A 244 -0.40 -11.80 -1.88
C ALA A 244 0.25 -12.98 -2.60
N TRP A 245 0.60 -12.76 -3.86
CA TRP A 245 1.36 -13.67 -4.71
C TRP A 245 2.85 -13.33 -4.69
N PRO A 246 3.72 -14.20 -5.22
CA PRO A 246 5.14 -13.92 -5.28
C PRO A 246 5.45 -12.60 -5.98
N ILE A 247 6.40 -11.86 -5.42
CA ILE A 247 7.00 -10.71 -6.10
C ILE A 247 7.94 -11.24 -7.17
N VAL A 248 7.77 -10.81 -8.40
CA VAL A 248 8.56 -11.23 -9.54
C VAL A 248 9.13 -10.02 -10.30
N PRO A 249 10.25 -10.16 -11.01
CA PRO A 249 10.69 -9.13 -11.93
C PRO A 249 9.61 -8.85 -12.98
N LEU A 250 9.36 -7.57 -13.25
CA LEU A 250 8.52 -7.18 -14.38
C LEU A 250 9.30 -7.52 -15.66
N ALA A 251 8.73 -8.41 -16.48
CA ALA A 251 9.35 -8.73 -17.75
C ALA A 251 9.43 -7.45 -18.61
N ALA A 252 10.59 -7.15 -19.15
CA ALA A 252 10.70 -6.16 -20.21
C ALA A 252 9.79 -6.64 -21.35
N ASN A 253 8.85 -5.80 -21.78
CA ASN A 253 8.04 -6.13 -22.96
C ASN A 253 8.99 -6.43 -24.12
N ALA A 254 8.96 -7.69 -24.58
CA ALA A 254 9.61 -8.09 -25.82
C ALA A 254 8.88 -7.45 -27.01
#